data_804789d04dfb2cc74041db2d35bd9903
#
_entry.id   804789d04dfb2cc74041db2d35bd9903
#
_cell.length_a   1.000
_cell.length_b   1.000
_cell.length_c   1.000
_cell.angle_alpha   90.00
_cell.angle_beta   90.00
_cell.angle_gamma   90.00
#
_symmetry.space_group_name_H-M   'P 1'
#
loop_
_entity.id
_entity.type
_entity.pdbx_description
1 polymer ?
#
loop_
_entity_poly.entity_id
_entity_poly.type
_entity_poly.pdbx_seq_one_letter_code
_entity_poly.pdbx_strand_id
1 'polypeptide(L)'
;MPVQRSAQTESVDDYLKMMPGNTRVALEKLRKIIKTAAPVTTEVVSYKIPISKYQGHPLVGFGATENHCSFYIMSSSMIPKLARARNAELKGYDVSVATIHFTPDKPLPATVVTKLVKERIAENEKRAKK
;
A
#
# COMPACT_ATOMS: atom_id res chain seq x y z
N MET A 1 16.84 -21.92 13.63
CA MET A 1 16.48 -21.43 13.32
C MET A 1 15.65 -21.39 13.09
N PRO A 2 15.27 -21.37 13.09
CA PRO A 2 14.55 -21.29 12.68
C PRO A 2 13.64 -20.95 12.20
N VAL A 3 13.39 -21.02 12.10
CA VAL A 3 12.48 -20.90 11.47
C VAL A 3 11.56 -19.90 11.54
N GLN A 4 10.95 -19.69 12.35
CA GLN A 4 10.19 -18.63 12.52
C GLN A 4 10.84 -17.42 12.32
N ARG A 5 11.98 -17.52 12.50
CA ARG A 5 12.77 -16.45 12.25
C ARG A 5 12.66 -15.97 10.88
N SER A 6 12.44 -16.84 9.94
CA SER A 6 12.31 -16.43 8.57
C SER A 6 11.16 -15.46 8.40
N ALA A 7 10.10 -15.61 9.16
CA ALA A 7 9.01 -14.66 9.08
C ALA A 7 9.43 -13.30 9.59
N GLN A 8 10.31 -13.27 10.56
CA GLN A 8 10.76 -12.03 11.13
C GLN A 8 11.70 -11.29 10.21
N THR A 9 12.42 -12.02 9.38
CA THR A 9 13.38 -11.43 8.49
C THR A 9 12.85 -11.31 7.08
N GLU A 10 11.57 -11.56 6.91
CA GLU A 10 10.95 -11.54 5.62
C GLU A 10 11.06 -10.17 4.98
N SER A 11 11.46 -10.13 3.73
CA SER A 11 11.50 -8.90 2.96
C SER A 11 10.22 -8.77 2.15
N VAL A 12 10.05 -7.61 1.54
CA VAL A 12 8.92 -7.42 0.65
C VAL A 12 9.00 -8.39 -0.52
N ASP A 13 10.20 -8.67 -1.02
CA ASP A 13 10.38 -9.66 -2.08
C ASP A 13 9.91 -11.03 -1.62
N ASP A 14 10.27 -11.43 -0.41
CA ASP A 14 9.85 -12.73 0.12
C ASP A 14 8.34 -12.80 0.28
N TYR A 15 7.75 -11.72 0.74
CA TYR A 15 6.30 -11.64 0.88
C TYR A 15 5.61 -11.88 -0.45
N LEU A 16 6.09 -11.22 -1.51
CA LEU A 16 5.49 -11.34 -2.82
C LEU A 16 5.67 -12.73 -3.41
N LYS A 17 6.79 -13.39 -3.11
CA LYS A 17 7.02 -14.75 -3.61
C LYS A 17 6.01 -15.75 -3.07
N MET A 18 5.42 -15.46 -1.93
CA MET A 18 4.44 -16.37 -1.34
C MET A 18 3.05 -16.21 -1.93
N MET A 19 2.85 -15.20 -2.78
CA MET A 19 1.54 -14.95 -3.35
C MET A 19 1.28 -15.81 -4.59
N PRO A 20 0.01 -16.18 -4.83
CA PRO A 20 -0.34 -16.83 -6.10
C PRO A 20 0.02 -15.94 -7.28
N GLY A 21 0.21 -16.53 -8.46
CA GLY A 21 0.74 -15.82 -9.60
C GLY A 21 0.03 -14.53 -9.95
N ASN A 22 -1.30 -14.58 -10.09
CA ASN A 22 -2.04 -13.37 -10.48
C ASN A 22 -2.05 -12.33 -9.35
N THR A 23 -2.13 -12.76 -8.12
CA THR A 23 -2.09 -11.85 -6.98
C THR A 23 -0.71 -11.19 -6.90
N ARG A 24 0.35 -11.96 -7.09
CA ARG A 24 1.70 -11.42 -7.07
C ARG A 24 1.89 -10.36 -8.13
N VAL A 25 1.41 -10.62 -9.34
CA VAL A 25 1.55 -9.65 -10.43
C VAL A 25 0.86 -8.34 -10.06
N ALA A 26 -0.35 -8.43 -9.50
CA ALA A 26 -1.09 -7.22 -9.12
C ALA A 26 -0.37 -6.43 -8.03
N LEU A 27 0.17 -7.13 -7.03
CA LEU A 27 0.87 -6.45 -5.95
C LEU A 27 2.22 -5.90 -6.40
N GLU A 28 2.89 -6.57 -7.33
CA GLU A 28 4.14 -6.05 -7.87
C GLU A 28 3.91 -4.78 -8.68
N LYS A 29 2.80 -4.71 -9.40
CA LYS A 29 2.44 -3.49 -10.11
C LYS A 29 2.19 -2.36 -9.13
N LEU A 30 1.46 -2.64 -8.06
CA LEU A 30 1.18 -1.64 -7.04
C LEU A 30 2.49 -1.16 -6.40
N ARG A 31 3.36 -2.09 -6.06
CA ARG A 31 4.67 -1.76 -5.48
C ARG A 31 5.45 -0.82 -6.40
N LYS A 32 5.44 -1.12 -7.69
CA LYS A 32 6.17 -0.31 -8.66
C LYS A 32 5.60 1.10 -8.74
N ILE A 33 4.29 1.24 -8.72
CA ILE A 33 3.65 2.54 -8.74
C ILE A 33 4.04 3.34 -7.49
N ILE A 34 4.01 2.70 -6.34
CA ILE A 34 4.37 3.35 -5.09
C ILE A 34 5.83 3.83 -5.14
N LYS A 35 6.74 2.98 -5.59
CA LYS A 35 8.15 3.33 -5.65
C LYS A 35 8.42 4.45 -6.65
N THR A 36 7.69 4.46 -7.75
CA THR A 36 7.82 5.51 -8.74
C THR A 36 7.31 6.84 -8.19
N ALA A 37 6.21 6.80 -7.43
CA ALA A 37 5.65 8.01 -6.85
C ALA A 37 6.48 8.50 -5.65
N ALA A 38 7.15 7.60 -4.97
CA ALA A 38 7.90 7.93 -3.75
C ALA A 38 9.21 7.16 -3.70
N PRO A 39 10.17 7.51 -4.57
CA PRO A 39 11.43 6.76 -4.65
C PRO A 39 12.28 6.85 -3.40
N VAL A 40 12.01 7.80 -2.54
CA VAL A 40 12.80 7.98 -1.31
C VAL A 40 12.29 7.14 -0.14
N THR A 41 11.27 6.33 -0.34
CA THR A 41 10.74 5.51 0.73
C THR A 41 11.57 4.25 0.93
N THR A 42 11.48 3.71 2.15
CA THR A 42 12.10 2.45 2.52
C THR A 42 11.00 1.41 2.71
N GLU A 43 11.19 0.24 2.12
CA GLU A 43 10.22 -0.84 2.24
C GLU A 43 10.59 -1.76 3.40
N VAL A 44 9.60 -2.10 4.21
CA VAL A 44 9.79 -3.07 5.30
C VAL A 44 8.55 -3.95 5.35
N VAL A 45 8.67 -5.08 6.05
CA VAL A 45 7.50 -5.90 6.36
C VAL A 45 7.20 -5.68 7.84
N SER A 46 6.01 -5.19 8.11
CA SER A 46 5.57 -4.89 9.46
C SER A 46 4.11 -5.28 9.57
N TYR A 47 3.71 -5.81 10.72
CA TYR A 47 2.35 -6.33 10.88
C TYR A 47 2.01 -7.34 9.80
N LYS A 48 3.04 -8.09 9.34
CA LYS A 48 2.91 -9.14 8.34
C LYS A 48 2.53 -8.63 6.95
N ILE A 49 2.73 -7.35 6.67
CA ILE A 49 2.46 -6.79 5.34
C ILE A 49 3.60 -5.85 4.94
N PRO A 50 3.81 -5.68 3.62
CA PRO A 50 4.76 -4.69 3.13
C PRO A 50 4.28 -3.27 3.40
N ILE A 51 5.18 -2.46 3.93
CA ILE A 51 4.89 -1.07 4.25
C ILE A 51 6.01 -0.20 3.70
N SER A 52 5.64 0.92 3.08
CA SER A 52 6.59 1.92 2.61
C SER A 52 6.67 3.03 3.64
N LYS A 53 7.87 3.29 4.13
CA LYS A 53 8.13 4.32 5.13
C LYS A 53 8.87 5.50 4.52
N TYR A 54 8.54 6.68 4.99
CA TYR A 54 9.22 7.91 4.60
C TYR A 54 9.72 8.58 5.87
N GLN A 55 11.04 8.74 5.95
CA GLN A 55 11.67 9.35 7.14
C GLN A 55 11.23 8.63 8.43
N GLY A 56 11.17 7.31 8.37
CA GLY A 56 10.83 6.49 9.53
C GLY A 56 9.35 6.38 9.83
N HIS A 57 8.49 7.02 9.05
CA HIS A 57 7.04 6.99 9.29
C HIS A 57 6.33 6.22 8.20
N PRO A 58 5.37 5.33 8.56
CA PRO A 58 4.63 4.60 7.55
C PRO A 58 3.81 5.53 6.69
N LEU A 59 3.83 5.32 5.38
CA LEU A 59 3.00 6.07 4.45
C LEU A 59 1.82 5.24 3.99
N VAL A 60 2.12 4.12 3.34
CA VAL A 60 1.13 3.24 2.75
C VAL A 60 1.63 1.81 2.88
N GLY A 61 0.73 0.87 2.71
CA GLY A 61 1.07 -0.53 2.71
C GLY A 61 0.14 -1.29 1.78
N PHE A 62 0.44 -2.57 1.56
CA PHE A 62 -0.45 -3.40 0.76
C PHE A 62 -0.38 -4.83 1.26
N GLY A 63 -1.36 -5.61 0.86
CA GLY A 63 -1.39 -7.00 1.24
C GLY A 63 -2.48 -7.73 0.48
N ALA A 64 -2.62 -9.01 0.74
CA ALA A 64 -3.63 -9.82 0.08
C ALA A 64 -4.16 -10.89 1.01
N THR A 65 -5.43 -11.22 0.81
CA THR A 65 -6.04 -12.40 1.40
C THR A 65 -6.39 -13.34 0.25
N GLU A 66 -7.08 -14.42 0.54
CA GLU A 66 -7.47 -15.38 -0.51
C GLU A 66 -8.35 -14.75 -1.57
N ASN A 67 -9.16 -13.78 -1.19
CA ASN A 67 -10.20 -13.28 -2.07
C ASN A 67 -9.94 -11.90 -2.65
N HIS A 68 -9.01 -11.14 -2.08
CA HIS A 68 -8.80 -9.78 -2.56
C HIS A 68 -7.46 -9.24 -2.11
N CYS A 69 -7.08 -8.12 -2.73
CA CYS A 69 -5.90 -7.36 -2.36
C CYS A 69 -6.33 -6.08 -1.64
N SER A 70 -5.44 -5.50 -0.88
CA SER A 70 -5.73 -4.29 -0.13
C SER A 70 -4.59 -3.29 -0.27
N PHE A 71 -4.94 -2.03 -0.38
CA PHE A 71 -4.00 -0.92 -0.37
C PHE A 71 -4.34 -0.06 0.83
N TYR A 72 -3.41 0.05 1.77
CA TYR A 72 -3.64 0.73 3.04
C TYR A 72 -3.07 2.14 3.00
N ILE A 73 -3.93 3.12 3.24
CA ILE A 73 -3.49 4.52 3.40
C ILE A 73 -3.37 4.73 4.90
N MET A 74 -2.17 4.78 5.38
CA MET A 74 -1.92 4.72 6.83
C MET A 74 -2.04 6.10 7.47
N SER A 75 -3.23 6.71 7.31
CA SER A 75 -3.50 8.02 7.88
C SER A 75 -5.00 8.23 8.01
N SER A 76 -5.43 8.55 9.23
CA SER A 76 -6.84 8.83 9.46
C SER A 76 -7.27 10.15 8.82
N SER A 77 -6.35 11.10 8.63
CA SER A 77 -6.71 12.37 8.02
C SER A 77 -7.00 12.23 6.52
N MET A 78 -6.63 11.09 5.93
CA MET A 78 -6.95 10.82 4.53
C MET A 78 -8.35 10.22 4.33
N ILE A 79 -9.03 9.86 5.42
CA ILE A 79 -10.34 9.22 5.31
C ILE A 79 -11.36 10.06 4.53
N PRO A 80 -11.48 11.37 4.77
CA PRO A 80 -12.42 12.17 3.98
C PRO A 80 -12.09 12.21 2.50
N LYS A 81 -10.79 12.20 2.16
CA LYS A 81 -10.38 12.19 0.75
C LYS A 81 -10.74 10.88 0.09
N LEU A 82 -10.58 9.77 0.80
CA LEU A 82 -10.96 8.46 0.27
C LEU A 82 -12.47 8.35 0.11
N ALA A 83 -13.23 8.92 1.02
CA ALA A 83 -14.67 8.90 0.91
C ALA A 83 -15.14 9.64 -0.33
N ARG A 84 -14.48 10.75 -0.67
CA ARG A 84 -14.80 11.47 -1.89
C ARG A 84 -14.37 10.70 -3.12
N ALA A 85 -13.19 10.09 -3.07
CA ALA A 85 -12.67 9.32 -4.20
C ALA A 85 -13.53 8.09 -4.48
N ARG A 86 -14.17 7.54 -3.45
CA ARG A 86 -15.05 6.39 -3.62
C ARG A 86 -16.19 6.69 -4.60
N ASN A 87 -16.65 7.92 -4.60
CA ASN A 87 -17.73 8.33 -5.49
C ASN A 87 -17.23 8.90 -6.81
N ALA A 88 -15.93 8.90 -7.02
CA ALA A 88 -15.32 9.45 -8.24
C ALA A 88 -14.31 8.45 -8.80
N GLU A 89 -13.01 8.68 -8.55
CA GLU A 89 -11.95 7.89 -9.15
C GLU A 89 -11.97 6.42 -8.74
N LEU A 90 -12.49 6.13 -7.54
CA LEU A 90 -12.53 4.77 -7.02
C LEU A 90 -13.92 4.15 -7.09
N LYS A 91 -14.76 4.71 -7.95
CA LYS A 91 -16.08 4.14 -8.15
C LYS A 91 -15.95 2.69 -8.64
N GLY A 92 -16.64 1.79 -7.98
CA GLY A 92 -16.55 0.37 -8.31
C GLY A 92 -15.54 -0.39 -7.49
N TYR A 93 -14.79 0.29 -6.64
CA TYR A 93 -13.88 -0.37 -5.71
C TYR A 93 -14.47 -0.31 -4.30
N ASP A 94 -14.09 -1.28 -3.48
CA ASP A 94 -14.55 -1.33 -2.10
C ASP A 94 -13.59 -0.51 -1.24
N VAL A 95 -14.06 0.63 -0.76
CA VAL A 95 -13.26 1.51 0.09
C VAL A 95 -13.83 1.43 1.50
N SER A 96 -12.96 1.07 2.45
CA SER A 96 -13.37 0.91 3.84
C SER A 96 -12.42 1.68 4.72
N VAL A 97 -12.88 2.75 5.34
CA VAL A 97 -12.09 3.63 6.18
C VAL A 97 -10.87 4.14 5.42
N ALA A 98 -9.69 3.65 5.71
CA ALA A 98 -8.46 4.08 5.04
C ALA A 98 -7.86 2.95 4.19
N THR A 99 -8.70 2.05 3.71
CA THR A 99 -8.24 0.89 2.94
C THR A 99 -9.04 0.79 1.65
N ILE A 100 -8.36 0.50 0.55
CA ILE A 100 -9.00 0.26 -0.73
C ILE A 100 -8.79 -1.20 -1.08
N HIS A 101 -9.90 -1.91 -1.32
CA HIS A 101 -9.84 -3.33 -1.70
C HIS A 101 -9.98 -3.46 -3.21
N PHE A 102 -9.23 -4.38 -3.79
CA PHE A 102 -9.28 -4.63 -5.22
C PHE A 102 -8.96 -6.09 -5.49
N THR A 103 -9.13 -6.51 -6.73
CA THR A 103 -8.82 -7.89 -7.13
C THR A 103 -7.75 -7.87 -8.19
N PRO A 104 -7.04 -9.00 -8.40
CA PRO A 104 -5.99 -9.03 -9.42
C PRO A 104 -6.47 -8.70 -10.83
N ASP A 105 -7.72 -9.02 -11.14
CA ASP A 105 -8.27 -8.74 -12.47
C ASP A 105 -8.79 -7.31 -12.58
N LYS A 106 -8.81 -6.56 -11.48
CA LYS A 106 -9.22 -5.16 -11.51
C LYS A 106 -8.28 -4.36 -10.63
N PRO A 107 -7.03 -4.16 -11.07
CA PRO A 107 -6.03 -3.45 -10.26
C PRO A 107 -6.39 -1.98 -10.11
N LEU A 108 -5.78 -1.34 -9.13
CA LEU A 108 -6.03 0.07 -8.88
C LEU A 108 -5.42 0.93 -9.98
N PRO A 109 -6.11 2.02 -10.37
CA PRO A 109 -5.55 2.93 -11.35
C PRO A 109 -4.23 3.56 -10.85
N ALA A 110 -3.23 3.57 -11.71
CA ALA A 110 -1.93 4.10 -11.33
C ALA A 110 -2.01 5.57 -10.94
N THR A 111 -2.87 6.34 -11.62
CA THR A 111 -3.01 7.76 -11.32
C THR A 111 -3.53 8.00 -9.92
N VAL A 112 -4.48 7.17 -9.48
CA VAL A 112 -5.05 7.31 -8.13
C VAL A 112 -4.02 6.94 -7.08
N VAL A 113 -3.31 5.84 -7.28
CA VAL A 113 -2.29 5.41 -6.32
C VAL A 113 -1.20 6.45 -6.21
N THR A 114 -0.73 6.98 -7.34
CA THR A 114 0.30 8.01 -7.36
C THR A 114 -0.15 9.25 -6.59
N LYS A 115 -1.37 9.68 -6.83
CA LYS A 115 -1.91 10.84 -6.16
C LYS A 115 -1.97 10.65 -4.64
N LEU A 116 -2.47 9.50 -4.21
CA LEU A 116 -2.60 9.22 -2.78
C LEU A 116 -1.24 9.12 -2.10
N VAL A 117 -0.27 8.49 -2.75
CA VAL A 117 1.08 8.38 -2.20
C VAL A 117 1.70 9.77 -2.04
N LYS A 118 1.58 10.61 -3.06
CA LYS A 118 2.14 11.95 -3.00
C LYS A 118 1.46 12.81 -1.92
N GLU A 119 0.17 12.63 -1.75
CA GLU A 119 -0.53 13.35 -0.69
C GLU A 119 -0.08 12.90 0.69
N ARG A 120 0.23 11.61 0.84
CA ARG A 120 0.76 11.12 2.11
C ARG A 120 2.14 11.70 2.40
N ILE A 121 2.99 11.82 1.38
CA ILE A 121 4.30 12.43 1.56
C ILE A 121 4.15 13.88 2.00
N ALA A 122 3.29 14.63 1.33
CA ALA A 122 3.07 16.04 1.67
C ALA A 122 2.56 16.17 3.09
N GLU A 123 1.69 15.28 3.51
CA GLU A 123 1.16 15.29 4.86
C GLU A 123 2.25 15.03 5.88
N ASN A 124 3.13 14.07 5.61
CA ASN A 124 4.22 13.77 6.51
C ASN A 124 5.23 14.90 6.59
N GLU A 125 5.53 15.54 5.48
CA GLU A 125 6.44 16.67 5.46
C GLU A 125 5.88 17.86 6.24
N LYS A 126 4.60 18.08 6.10
CA LYS A 126 3.93 19.16 6.82
C LYS A 126 3.99 18.91 8.32
N ARG A 127 3.78 17.67 8.72
CA ARG A 127 3.83 17.29 10.12
C ARG A 127 5.24 17.42 10.69
N ALA A 128 6.24 17.08 9.90
CA ALA A 128 7.62 17.14 10.33
C ALA A 128 8.11 18.57 10.55
N LYS A 129 7.48 19.53 9.88
CA LYS A 129 7.86 20.93 10.02
C LYS A 129 7.31 21.59 11.29
N LYS A 130 6.47 20.90 11.98
CA LYS A 130 5.98 21.39 13.25
C LYS A 130 6.91 20.95 14.37
#